data_45fd9cabd2b74e9f9fcb0f786c00b821
#
_entry.id   45fd9cabd2b74e9f9fcb0f786c00b821
#
_cell.length_a   1.000
_cell.length_b   1.000
_cell.length_c   1.000
_cell.angle_alpha   90.00
_cell.angle_beta   90.00
_cell.angle_gamma   90.00
#
_symmetry.space_group_name_H-M   'P 1'
#
loop_
_entity.id
_entity.type
_entity.pdbx_description
1 polymer ?
#
loop_
_entity_poly.entity_id
_entity_poly.type
_entity_poly.pdbx_seq_one_letter_code
_entity_poly.pdbx_strand_id
1 'polypeptide(L)'
;MKQNYFYKSRHELILSPSEEESSPYLHRFSHQLPTELIQSFGPTHISLPFPLHLSILLQEKHVMTAKTEIGWLHQGIEKAFESVPWKMAPSFATRINPIVPAPIALGFVLSLEKILHIDEKIPKLAQDYRLLMLECARIFHHLRIIHQTVALIAPYALIQFSAHTLSQAKELQTSINYDQNNYPRWEIGGITHPIYQTWIREFQKTANATSKAVHLLKRSVLEESQIQKRLTGIGVINKENALSFGITGPCLRACGIGDDLRKSHPYFNYFSYAPTIFTQKDGDAWSRFKIRLNEIEASFNIVQKIIHALLQEIKNADLISIPNMFEQGDAHSVPPGMETSHIESPEGELAITIVSNGKDVPYRVRIRTPSFFNAAAISAFLKNADIDDIVLIILSLGITGLEVDR
;
A
#
# COMPACT_ATOMS: atom_id res chain seq x y z
N MET A 1 -22.14 -28.00 17.28
CA MET A 1 -21.22 -28.77 18.15
C MET A 1 -20.11 -27.87 18.62
N LYS A 2 -19.88 -27.82 19.92
CA LYS A 2 -18.86 -26.92 20.50
C LYS A 2 -17.48 -27.55 20.30
N GLN A 3 -16.61 -26.90 19.52
CA GLN A 3 -15.19 -27.23 19.48
C GLN A 3 -14.55 -26.72 20.77
N ASN A 4 -14.10 -27.63 21.62
CA ASN A 4 -13.34 -27.31 22.81
C ASN A 4 -11.86 -27.15 22.43
N TYR A 5 -11.42 -25.92 22.30
CA TYR A 5 -9.99 -25.63 22.20
C TYR A 5 -9.40 -25.53 23.61
N PHE A 6 -8.54 -26.44 23.98
CA PHE A 6 -7.77 -26.35 25.23
C PHE A 6 -6.44 -25.65 24.96
N TYR A 7 -6.27 -24.46 25.54
CA TYR A 7 -4.98 -23.81 25.65
C TYR A 7 -4.14 -24.51 26.70
N LYS A 8 -3.07 -25.16 26.32
CA LYS A 8 -2.05 -25.69 27.23
C LYS A 8 -0.72 -25.00 26.90
N SER A 9 -0.45 -23.90 27.55
CA SER A 9 0.70 -22.99 27.38
C SER A 9 0.62 -22.02 26.19
N ARG A 10 1.38 -20.92 26.27
CA ARG A 10 1.32 -19.79 25.32
C ARG A 10 1.74 -20.13 23.87
N HIS A 11 2.12 -21.36 23.57
CA HIS A 11 2.79 -21.72 22.30
C HIS A 11 2.38 -23.05 21.66
N GLU A 12 1.43 -23.80 22.22
CA GLU A 12 1.05 -25.11 21.65
C GLU A 12 -0.45 -25.21 21.38
N LEU A 13 -0.82 -25.35 20.13
CA LEU A 13 -2.13 -25.84 19.68
C LEU A 13 -1.97 -27.33 19.42
N ILE A 14 -2.46 -28.16 20.35
CA ILE A 14 -2.52 -29.61 20.14
C ILE A 14 -3.85 -29.94 19.47
N LEU A 15 -3.81 -30.40 18.23
CA LEU A 15 -4.97 -30.97 17.55
C LEU A 15 -5.19 -32.37 18.09
N SER A 16 -6.41 -32.67 18.63
CA SER A 16 -6.75 -34.02 19.06
C SER A 16 -6.94 -34.95 17.86
N PRO A 17 -6.58 -36.25 17.97
CA PRO A 17 -6.57 -37.18 16.84
C PRO A 17 -7.95 -37.67 16.33
N SER A 18 -9.07 -37.06 16.72
CA SER A 18 -10.40 -37.66 16.52
C SER A 18 -11.26 -36.99 15.45
N GLU A 19 -10.71 -36.20 14.52
CA GLU A 19 -11.56 -35.57 13.51
C GLU A 19 -11.10 -35.86 12.08
N GLU A 20 -11.88 -36.73 11.44
CA GLU A 20 -11.76 -37.12 10.03
C GLU A 20 -12.11 -36.00 9.01
N GLU A 21 -12.29 -34.76 9.46
CA GLU A 21 -12.52 -33.58 8.60
C GLU A 21 -11.37 -32.60 8.60
N SER A 22 -10.13 -33.05 8.79
CA SER A 22 -8.96 -32.22 8.61
C SER A 22 -8.72 -31.96 7.12
N SER A 23 -8.48 -30.68 6.77
CA SER A 23 -8.10 -30.23 5.44
C SER A 23 -7.19 -31.28 4.75
N PRO A 24 -7.46 -31.70 3.49
CA PRO A 24 -6.65 -32.67 2.77
C PRO A 24 -5.17 -32.32 2.66
N TYR A 25 -4.80 -31.11 3.04
CA TYR A 25 -3.43 -30.61 3.08
C TYR A 25 -2.69 -30.95 4.40
N LEU A 26 -3.38 -31.10 5.53
CA LEU A 26 -2.78 -31.53 6.80
C LEU A 26 -2.35 -33.00 6.72
N HIS A 27 -3.09 -33.85 6.03
CA HIS A 27 -2.74 -35.27 5.84
C HIS A 27 -1.43 -35.52 5.07
N ARG A 28 -1.03 -34.61 4.19
CA ARG A 28 0.26 -34.71 3.45
C ARG A 28 1.48 -34.50 4.32
N PHE A 29 1.36 -33.72 5.41
CA PHE A 29 2.48 -33.41 6.31
C PHE A 29 2.60 -34.39 7.48
N SER A 30 1.51 -35.08 7.88
CA SER A 30 1.47 -35.93 9.08
C SER A 30 2.19 -37.27 8.97
N HIS A 31 2.60 -37.70 7.78
CA HIS A 31 3.12 -39.04 7.58
C HIS A 31 4.62 -39.21 7.52
N GLN A 32 5.43 -38.13 7.68
CA GLN A 32 6.86 -38.24 7.37
C GLN A 32 7.89 -38.00 8.49
N LEU A 33 7.60 -37.30 9.59
CA LEU A 33 8.61 -37.13 10.65
C LEU A 33 8.00 -36.85 12.04
N PRO A 34 8.39 -37.60 13.10
CA PRO A 34 7.85 -37.46 14.46
C PRO A 34 8.35 -36.27 15.27
N THR A 35 9.26 -35.43 14.71
CA THR A 35 9.85 -34.26 15.37
C THR A 35 9.38 -32.92 14.79
N GLU A 36 8.45 -32.94 13.82
CA GLU A 36 7.97 -31.72 13.16
C GLU A 36 6.64 -31.26 13.75
N LEU A 37 6.59 -30.00 14.16
CA LEU A 37 5.37 -29.38 14.69
C LEU A 37 4.70 -28.57 13.58
N ILE A 38 3.44 -28.91 13.24
CA ILE A 38 2.61 -28.09 12.37
C ILE A 38 1.86 -27.10 13.23
N GLN A 39 2.07 -25.80 12.96
CA GLN A 39 1.37 -24.71 13.62
C GLN A 39 0.53 -23.94 12.63
N SER A 40 -0.69 -23.55 13.02
CA SER A 40 -1.64 -22.82 12.21
C SER A 40 -2.01 -21.49 12.85
N PHE A 41 -1.95 -20.42 12.07
CA PHE A 41 -2.35 -19.06 12.47
C PHE A 41 -3.45 -18.55 11.54
N GLY A 42 -4.47 -17.92 12.10
CA GLY A 42 -5.50 -17.26 11.32
C GLY A 42 -6.78 -18.08 11.13
N PRO A 43 -7.73 -17.62 10.28
CA PRO A 43 -7.62 -16.38 9.50
C PRO A 43 -7.72 -15.09 10.31
N THR A 44 -8.22 -15.11 11.54
CA THR A 44 -8.47 -13.95 12.39
C THR A 44 -7.48 -13.85 13.57
N HIS A 45 -6.24 -14.26 13.36
CA HIS A 45 -5.22 -14.17 14.40
C HIS A 45 -4.83 -12.72 14.68
N ILE A 46 -4.92 -12.30 15.96
CA ILE A 46 -4.76 -10.90 16.39
C ILE A 46 -3.39 -10.28 16.02
N SER A 47 -2.35 -11.10 15.92
CA SER A 47 -1.01 -10.63 15.58
C SER A 47 -0.77 -10.46 14.08
N LEU A 48 -1.68 -10.94 13.21
CA LEU A 48 -1.56 -10.77 11.78
C LEU A 48 -2.13 -9.42 11.33
N PRO A 49 -1.50 -8.72 10.39
CA PRO A 49 -1.94 -7.38 9.96
C PRO A 49 -3.22 -7.39 9.11
N PHE A 50 -3.65 -8.57 8.64
CA PHE A 50 -4.88 -8.77 7.86
C PHE A 50 -5.31 -10.24 7.97
N PRO A 51 -6.57 -10.58 7.64
CA PRO A 51 -7.05 -11.96 7.61
C PRO A 51 -6.24 -12.82 6.64
N LEU A 52 -5.49 -13.76 7.20
CA LEU A 52 -4.56 -14.63 6.50
C LEU A 52 -4.50 -15.95 7.27
N HIS A 53 -4.69 -17.06 6.57
CA HIS A 53 -4.38 -18.36 7.15
C HIS A 53 -2.96 -18.79 6.79
N LEU A 54 -2.17 -19.09 7.80
CA LEU A 54 -0.77 -19.45 7.67
C LEU A 54 -0.53 -20.79 8.34
N SER A 55 -0.23 -21.83 7.55
CA SER A 55 0.20 -23.14 8.04
C SER A 55 1.72 -23.23 7.96
N ILE A 56 2.37 -23.52 9.08
CA ILE A 56 3.82 -23.52 9.21
C ILE A 56 4.28 -24.89 9.68
N LEU A 57 5.30 -25.42 9.04
CA LEU A 57 6.04 -26.58 9.53
C LEU A 57 7.29 -26.07 10.24
N LEU A 58 7.39 -26.38 11.52
CA LEU A 58 8.52 -25.99 12.38
C LEU A 58 9.43 -27.17 12.64
N GLN A 59 10.72 -26.93 12.62
CA GLN A 59 11.73 -27.76 13.25
C GLN A 59 12.36 -26.97 14.38
N GLU A 60 12.15 -27.40 15.60
CA GLU A 60 12.45 -26.61 16.80
C GLU A 60 11.67 -25.28 16.78
N LYS A 61 12.40 -24.16 16.57
CA LYS A 61 11.81 -22.80 16.46
C LYS A 61 11.85 -22.24 15.05
N HIS A 62 12.43 -22.96 14.11
CA HIS A 62 12.66 -22.45 12.76
C HIS A 62 11.60 -22.92 11.78
N VAL A 63 11.15 -22.02 10.93
CA VAL A 63 10.18 -22.27 9.85
C VAL A 63 10.89 -23.03 8.73
N MET A 64 10.56 -24.30 8.57
CA MET A 64 11.05 -25.11 7.44
C MET A 64 10.30 -24.81 6.17
N THR A 65 8.97 -24.74 6.28
CA THR A 65 8.09 -24.37 5.18
C THR A 65 6.87 -23.66 5.71
N ALA A 66 6.32 -22.75 4.92
CA ALA A 66 5.09 -22.03 5.23
C ALA A 66 4.16 -22.09 4.02
N LYS A 67 2.86 -22.25 4.27
CA LYS A 67 1.80 -22.17 3.27
C LYS A 67 0.86 -21.04 3.67
N THR A 68 0.62 -20.13 2.75
CA THR A 68 -0.31 -19.00 2.93
C THR A 68 -1.61 -19.27 2.18
N GLU A 69 -2.74 -19.05 2.83
CA GLU A 69 -4.07 -19.06 2.21
C GLU A 69 -4.67 -17.67 2.35
N ILE A 70 -4.97 -17.05 1.22
CA ILE A 70 -5.56 -15.72 1.06
C ILE A 70 -6.98 -15.86 0.49
N GLY A 71 -7.74 -14.77 0.36
CA GLY A 71 -9.10 -14.80 -0.19
C GLY A 71 -10.19 -14.52 0.84
N TRP A 72 -9.84 -14.33 2.10
CA TRP A 72 -10.79 -14.15 3.22
C TRP A 72 -11.56 -12.81 3.16
N LEU A 73 -11.05 -11.82 2.44
CA LEU A 73 -11.66 -10.50 2.24
C LEU A 73 -12.20 -10.31 0.81
N HIS A 74 -12.30 -11.39 0.02
CA HIS A 74 -12.72 -11.31 -1.37
C HIS A 74 -14.16 -10.81 -1.50
N GLN A 75 -14.33 -9.71 -2.25
CA GLN A 75 -15.61 -9.04 -2.48
C GLN A 75 -16.04 -9.04 -3.96
N GLY A 76 -15.24 -9.62 -4.85
CA GLY A 76 -15.51 -9.64 -6.29
C GLY A 76 -15.52 -8.25 -6.92
N ILE A 77 -14.70 -7.31 -6.41
CA ILE A 77 -14.72 -5.89 -6.82
C ILE A 77 -14.46 -5.74 -8.32
N GLU A 78 -13.54 -6.52 -8.89
CA GLU A 78 -13.27 -6.48 -10.34
C GLU A 78 -14.52 -6.80 -11.16
N LYS A 79 -15.36 -7.74 -10.72
CA LYS A 79 -16.62 -8.08 -11.36
C LYS A 79 -17.69 -7.03 -11.12
N ALA A 80 -17.75 -6.47 -9.92
CA ALA A 80 -18.72 -5.44 -9.55
C ALA A 80 -18.59 -4.17 -10.40
N PHE A 81 -17.38 -3.84 -10.89
CA PHE A 81 -17.17 -2.71 -11.81
C PHE A 81 -18.03 -2.79 -13.08
N GLU A 82 -18.36 -3.99 -13.57
CA GLU A 82 -19.19 -4.18 -14.75
C GLU A 82 -20.63 -3.64 -14.58
N SER A 83 -21.00 -3.19 -13.37
CA SER A 83 -22.30 -2.59 -13.04
C SER A 83 -22.19 -1.18 -12.48
N VAL A 84 -20.97 -0.61 -12.42
CA VAL A 84 -20.73 0.72 -11.85
C VAL A 84 -20.58 1.76 -12.95
N PRO A 85 -21.39 2.83 -12.98
CA PRO A 85 -21.24 3.90 -13.95
C PRO A 85 -19.86 4.55 -13.91
N TRP A 86 -19.34 4.95 -15.08
CA TRP A 86 -17.99 5.52 -15.21
C TRP A 86 -17.69 6.66 -14.23
N LYS A 87 -18.64 7.56 -14.01
CA LYS A 87 -18.50 8.69 -13.07
C LYS A 87 -18.24 8.22 -11.63
N MET A 88 -18.80 7.10 -11.22
CA MET A 88 -18.68 6.55 -9.86
C MET A 88 -17.49 5.60 -9.70
N ALA A 89 -16.96 5.09 -10.80
CA ALA A 89 -15.96 4.04 -10.81
C ALA A 89 -14.65 4.40 -10.09
N PRO A 90 -14.07 5.63 -10.18
CA PRO A 90 -12.88 6.00 -9.42
C PRO A 90 -13.11 5.94 -7.91
N SER A 91 -14.26 6.40 -7.42
CA SER A 91 -14.61 6.32 -6.00
C SER A 91 -14.93 4.90 -5.56
N PHE A 92 -15.55 4.09 -6.42
CA PHE A 92 -15.76 2.66 -6.15
C PHE A 92 -14.45 1.90 -6.04
N ALA A 93 -13.45 2.25 -6.84
CA ALA A 93 -12.12 1.65 -6.82
C ALA A 93 -11.44 1.76 -5.43
N THR A 94 -11.74 2.79 -4.66
CA THR A 94 -11.15 2.99 -3.32
C THR A 94 -11.50 1.89 -2.32
N ARG A 95 -12.52 1.07 -2.58
CA ARG A 95 -12.87 -0.10 -1.76
C ARG A 95 -11.74 -1.14 -1.72
N ILE A 96 -10.87 -1.16 -2.73
CA ILE A 96 -9.71 -2.05 -2.78
C ILE A 96 -8.66 -1.64 -1.74
N ASN A 97 -8.51 -0.33 -1.49
CA ASN A 97 -7.63 0.17 -0.43
C ASN A 97 -8.22 1.44 0.23
N PRO A 98 -9.16 1.30 1.17
CA PRO A 98 -9.76 2.43 1.86
C PRO A 98 -8.79 3.16 2.80
N ILE A 99 -7.68 2.51 3.15
CA ILE A 99 -6.63 3.12 4.02
C ILE A 99 -5.84 4.16 3.23
N VAL A 100 -5.53 3.86 1.96
CA VAL A 100 -4.75 4.72 1.04
C VAL A 100 -5.45 4.79 -0.32
N PRO A 101 -6.58 5.50 -0.42
CA PRO A 101 -7.47 5.43 -1.58
C PRO A 101 -6.89 6.07 -2.86
N ALA A 102 -6.05 7.10 -2.72
CA ALA A 102 -5.61 7.90 -3.86
C ALA A 102 -4.87 7.11 -4.96
N PRO A 103 -3.94 6.18 -4.69
CA PRO A 103 -3.28 5.43 -5.77
C PRO A 103 -4.26 4.63 -6.63
N ILE A 104 -5.24 3.95 -6.01
CA ILE A 104 -6.23 3.16 -6.74
C ILE A 104 -7.17 4.06 -7.55
N ALA A 105 -7.71 5.12 -6.93
CA ALA A 105 -8.61 6.05 -7.60
C ALA A 105 -7.94 6.76 -8.79
N LEU A 106 -6.73 7.28 -8.58
CA LEU A 106 -5.98 7.99 -9.62
C LEU A 106 -5.45 7.06 -10.72
N GLY A 107 -5.11 5.81 -10.39
CA GLY A 107 -4.79 4.80 -11.39
C GLY A 107 -5.98 4.50 -12.30
N PHE A 108 -7.19 4.39 -11.72
CA PHE A 108 -8.41 4.22 -12.51
C PHE A 108 -8.68 5.45 -13.41
N VAL A 109 -8.58 6.66 -12.83
CA VAL A 109 -8.74 7.92 -13.57
C VAL A 109 -7.76 7.98 -14.74
N LEU A 110 -6.48 7.71 -14.51
CA LEU A 110 -5.45 7.76 -15.56
C LEU A 110 -5.72 6.77 -16.71
N SER A 111 -6.14 5.53 -16.41
CA SER A 111 -6.51 4.55 -17.45
C SER A 111 -7.68 5.04 -18.28
N LEU A 112 -8.69 5.63 -17.63
CA LEU A 112 -9.89 6.12 -18.30
C LEU A 112 -9.60 7.36 -19.15
N GLU A 113 -8.78 8.28 -18.67
CA GLU A 113 -8.34 9.46 -19.41
C GLU A 113 -7.56 9.10 -20.67
N LYS A 114 -6.75 8.02 -20.65
CA LYS A 114 -6.08 7.47 -21.82
C LYS A 114 -7.08 6.94 -22.86
N ILE A 115 -8.10 6.16 -22.44
CA ILE A 115 -9.18 5.71 -23.37
C ILE A 115 -9.90 6.90 -24.01
N LEU A 116 -10.10 7.97 -23.26
CA LEU A 116 -10.75 9.20 -23.72
C LEU A 116 -9.83 10.11 -24.54
N HIS A 117 -8.51 9.81 -24.65
CA HIS A 117 -7.49 10.64 -25.29
C HIS A 117 -7.43 12.08 -24.75
N ILE A 118 -7.62 12.23 -23.42
CA ILE A 118 -7.59 13.53 -22.72
C ILE A 118 -6.43 13.66 -21.73
N ASP A 119 -5.68 12.61 -21.49
CA ASP A 119 -4.58 12.57 -20.50
C ASP A 119 -3.53 13.67 -20.72
N GLU A 120 -3.19 13.98 -21.98
CA GLU A 120 -2.29 15.10 -22.33
C GLU A 120 -2.93 16.48 -22.19
N LYS A 121 -4.26 16.57 -22.09
CA LYS A 121 -5.00 17.83 -21.97
C LYS A 121 -5.25 18.23 -20.52
N ILE A 122 -4.97 17.34 -19.57
CA ILE A 122 -5.19 17.63 -18.14
C ILE A 122 -4.32 18.79 -17.69
N PRO A 123 -4.91 19.85 -17.10
CA PRO A 123 -4.16 21.01 -16.64
C PRO A 123 -3.02 20.60 -15.69
N LYS A 124 -1.86 21.24 -15.84
CA LYS A 124 -0.68 20.97 -15.00
C LYS A 124 -0.98 21.08 -13.51
N LEU A 125 -1.79 22.07 -13.11
CA LEU A 125 -2.24 22.23 -11.72
C LEU A 125 -3.00 21.00 -11.18
N ALA A 126 -3.88 20.41 -11.99
CA ALA A 126 -4.58 19.20 -11.62
C ALA A 126 -3.61 18.01 -11.49
N GLN A 127 -2.65 17.90 -12.40
CA GLN A 127 -1.62 16.88 -12.33
C GLN A 127 -0.76 17.05 -11.06
N ASP A 128 -0.31 18.27 -10.75
CA ASP A 128 0.47 18.56 -9.54
C ASP A 128 -0.33 18.28 -8.26
N TYR A 129 -1.64 18.59 -8.25
CA TYR A 129 -2.50 18.26 -7.12
C TYR A 129 -2.67 16.74 -6.93
N ARG A 130 -2.83 15.98 -8.01
CA ARG A 130 -2.88 14.52 -7.98
C ARG A 130 -1.57 13.92 -7.45
N LEU A 131 -0.41 14.48 -7.81
CA LEU A 131 0.88 14.08 -7.24
C LEU A 131 0.95 14.36 -5.75
N LEU A 132 0.41 15.49 -5.29
CA LEU A 132 0.33 15.81 -3.87
C LEU A 132 -0.48 14.74 -3.11
N MET A 133 -1.62 14.28 -3.68
CA MET A 133 -2.40 13.16 -3.12
C MET A 133 -1.57 11.88 -3.00
N LEU A 134 -0.83 11.52 -4.06
CA LEU A 134 -0.02 10.29 -4.09
C LEU A 134 1.14 10.32 -3.09
N GLU A 135 1.83 11.45 -2.97
CA GLU A 135 2.94 11.57 -2.02
C GLU A 135 2.45 11.63 -0.56
N CYS A 136 1.32 12.27 -0.28
CA CYS A 136 0.70 12.21 1.05
C CYS A 136 0.23 10.79 1.40
N ALA A 137 -0.29 10.04 0.43
CA ALA A 137 -0.64 8.64 0.58
C ALA A 137 0.59 7.78 0.93
N ARG A 138 1.73 8.02 0.26
CA ARG A 138 3.02 7.35 0.52
C ARG A 138 3.52 7.65 1.93
N ILE A 139 3.55 8.92 2.32
CA ILE A 139 3.96 9.35 3.67
C ILE A 139 3.13 8.62 4.74
N PHE A 140 1.81 8.68 4.62
CA PHE A 140 0.92 8.05 5.60
C PHE A 140 1.10 6.52 5.66
N HIS A 141 1.14 5.84 4.51
CA HIS A 141 1.26 4.39 4.46
C HIS A 141 2.59 3.91 5.06
N HIS A 142 3.70 4.54 4.70
CA HIS A 142 5.00 4.19 5.25
C HIS A 142 5.07 4.45 6.75
N LEU A 143 4.55 5.58 7.24
CA LEU A 143 4.46 5.85 8.69
C LEU A 143 3.59 4.84 9.41
N ARG A 144 2.50 4.34 8.78
CA ARG A 144 1.66 3.29 9.36
C ARG A 144 2.47 2.01 9.59
N ILE A 145 3.24 1.56 8.60
CA ILE A 145 4.09 0.37 8.72
C ILE A 145 5.19 0.57 9.77
N ILE A 146 5.83 1.74 9.79
CA ILE A 146 6.83 2.10 10.79
C ILE A 146 6.22 2.07 12.19
N HIS A 147 5.06 2.71 12.40
CA HIS A 147 4.38 2.70 13.68
C HIS A 147 4.00 1.29 14.14
N GLN A 148 3.43 0.46 13.28
CA GLN A 148 3.07 -0.92 13.59
C GLN A 148 4.30 -1.74 14.01
N THR A 149 5.43 -1.56 13.33
CA THR A 149 6.70 -2.22 13.69
C THR A 149 7.23 -1.70 15.03
N VAL A 150 7.27 -0.39 15.22
CA VAL A 150 7.72 0.27 16.47
C VAL A 150 6.85 -0.17 17.64
N ALA A 151 5.53 -0.30 17.45
CA ALA A 151 4.59 -0.72 18.49
C ALA A 151 4.87 -2.12 19.07
N LEU A 152 5.56 -2.99 18.32
CA LEU A 152 5.90 -4.34 18.77
C LEU A 152 7.23 -4.44 19.51
N ILE A 153 8.19 -3.55 19.21
CA ILE A 153 9.59 -3.77 19.62
C ILE A 153 10.28 -2.56 20.27
N ALA A 154 9.62 -1.40 20.31
CA ALA A 154 10.24 -0.17 20.81
C ALA A 154 9.77 0.23 22.22
N PRO A 155 10.51 1.11 22.92
CA PRO A 155 10.08 1.70 24.17
C PRO A 155 8.79 2.51 24.03
N TYR A 156 7.97 2.54 25.10
CA TYR A 156 6.65 3.18 25.11
C TYR A 156 6.65 4.64 24.63
N ALA A 157 7.64 5.43 25.02
CA ALA A 157 7.74 6.83 24.59
C ALA A 157 7.85 6.97 23.05
N LEU A 158 8.61 6.07 22.40
CA LEU A 158 8.76 6.06 20.95
C LEU A 158 7.49 5.56 20.26
N ILE A 159 6.76 4.61 20.87
CA ILE A 159 5.44 4.18 20.40
C ILE A 159 4.47 5.36 20.38
N GLN A 160 4.35 6.12 21.46
CA GLN A 160 3.48 7.29 21.56
C GLN A 160 3.87 8.38 20.54
N PHE A 161 5.16 8.63 20.39
CA PHE A 161 5.64 9.60 19.42
C PHE A 161 5.34 9.20 17.98
N SER A 162 5.54 7.91 17.63
CA SER A 162 5.20 7.39 16.28
C SER A 162 3.69 7.43 16.01
N ALA A 163 2.84 7.14 17.02
CA ALA A 163 1.39 7.23 16.92
C ALA A 163 0.92 8.68 16.65
N HIS A 164 1.48 9.65 17.36
CA HIS A 164 1.18 11.07 17.16
C HIS A 164 1.58 11.53 15.74
N THR A 165 2.79 11.16 15.29
CA THR A 165 3.28 11.47 13.93
C THR A 165 2.41 10.84 12.85
N LEU A 166 1.94 9.60 13.06
CA LEU A 166 1.01 8.91 12.16
C LEU A 166 -0.34 9.63 12.08
N SER A 167 -0.87 10.12 13.21
CA SER A 167 -2.12 10.90 13.25
C SER A 167 -2.01 12.18 12.42
N GLN A 168 -0.89 12.92 12.51
CA GLN A 168 -0.65 14.09 11.68
C GLN A 168 -0.59 13.75 10.19
N ALA A 169 0.07 12.66 9.81
CA ALA A 169 0.13 12.22 8.43
C ALA A 169 -1.25 11.77 7.90
N LYS A 170 -2.09 11.17 8.74
CA LYS A 170 -3.48 10.84 8.40
C LYS A 170 -4.29 12.10 8.12
N GLU A 171 -4.13 13.14 8.93
CA GLU A 171 -4.78 14.44 8.72
C GLU A 171 -4.38 15.06 7.37
N LEU A 172 -3.08 15.05 7.03
CA LEU A 172 -2.59 15.50 5.72
C LEU A 172 -3.24 14.71 4.58
N GLN A 173 -3.24 13.39 4.65
CA GLN A 173 -3.85 12.56 3.61
C GLN A 173 -5.35 12.83 3.47
N THR A 174 -6.08 12.98 4.57
CA THR A 174 -7.52 13.21 4.54
C THR A 174 -7.83 14.57 3.95
N SER A 175 -7.13 15.62 4.38
CA SER A 175 -7.35 16.99 3.91
C SER A 175 -7.08 17.19 2.42
N ILE A 176 -6.13 16.43 1.84
CA ILE A 176 -5.83 16.51 0.42
C ILE A 176 -6.79 15.68 -0.44
N ASN A 177 -7.26 14.54 0.07
CA ASN A 177 -8.11 13.60 -0.69
C ASN A 177 -9.58 14.01 -0.72
N TYR A 178 -10.06 14.71 0.32
CA TYR A 178 -11.46 15.03 0.49
C TYR A 178 -11.65 16.53 0.77
N ASP A 179 -12.81 17.04 0.38
CA ASP A 179 -13.23 18.38 0.74
C ASP A 179 -13.82 18.42 2.18
N GLN A 180 -14.32 19.59 2.59
CA GLN A 180 -14.92 19.79 3.92
C GLN A 180 -16.20 18.96 4.14
N ASN A 181 -16.85 18.52 3.05
CA ASN A 181 -18.07 17.70 3.06
C ASN A 181 -17.77 16.21 2.85
N ASN A 182 -16.50 15.80 2.90
CA ASN A 182 -16.03 14.44 2.62
C ASN A 182 -16.28 13.95 1.17
N TYR A 183 -16.43 14.86 0.20
CA TYR A 183 -16.44 14.48 -1.20
C TYR A 183 -15.01 14.29 -1.72
N PRO A 184 -14.74 13.22 -2.50
CA PRO A 184 -13.41 12.98 -3.05
C PRO A 184 -13.02 14.07 -4.06
N ARG A 185 -11.73 14.44 -4.06
CA ARG A 185 -11.20 15.46 -4.97
C ARG A 185 -10.67 14.89 -6.28
N TRP A 186 -10.53 13.57 -6.40
CA TRP A 186 -10.15 12.95 -7.68
C TRP A 186 -11.35 12.88 -8.62
N GLU A 187 -11.12 13.31 -9.84
CA GLU A 187 -12.13 13.30 -10.89
C GLU A 187 -11.49 13.07 -12.26
N ILE A 188 -12.30 12.54 -13.19
CA ILE A 188 -11.91 12.34 -14.58
C ILE A 188 -11.82 13.71 -15.25
N GLY A 189 -10.69 14.00 -15.89
CA GLY A 189 -10.45 15.30 -16.55
C GLY A 189 -9.87 16.38 -15.64
N GLY A 190 -9.71 16.13 -14.33
CA GLY A 190 -9.17 17.16 -13.43
C GLY A 190 -9.28 16.85 -11.95
N ILE A 191 -9.78 17.82 -11.18
CA ILE A 191 -10.13 17.72 -9.76
C ILE A 191 -11.48 18.40 -9.52
N THR A 192 -12.27 17.90 -8.57
CA THR A 192 -13.69 18.27 -8.36
C THR A 192 -13.94 19.68 -7.85
N HIS A 193 -13.01 20.28 -7.11
CA HIS A 193 -13.28 21.53 -6.40
C HIS A 193 -12.15 22.53 -6.54
N PRO A 194 -12.48 23.83 -6.55
CA PRO A 194 -11.48 24.88 -6.60
C PRO A 194 -10.54 24.81 -5.39
N ILE A 195 -9.27 25.09 -5.64
CA ILE A 195 -8.23 25.15 -4.62
C ILE A 195 -8.02 26.61 -4.26
N TYR A 196 -8.21 26.95 -2.98
CA TYR A 196 -8.00 28.30 -2.48
C TYR A 196 -6.57 28.47 -1.94
N GLN A 197 -5.99 29.64 -2.15
CA GLN A 197 -4.66 29.98 -1.63
C GLN A 197 -4.58 29.84 -0.09
N THR A 198 -5.65 30.23 0.61
CA THR A 198 -5.76 30.07 2.07
C THR A 198 -5.64 28.62 2.49
N TRP A 199 -6.32 27.70 1.80
CA TRP A 199 -6.25 26.29 2.07
C TRP A 199 -4.84 25.71 1.85
N ILE A 200 -4.15 26.10 0.76
CA ILE A 200 -2.77 25.65 0.49
C ILE A 200 -1.82 26.13 1.59
N ARG A 201 -1.97 27.36 2.07
CA ARG A 201 -1.16 27.89 3.17
C ARG A 201 -1.36 27.15 4.48
N GLU A 202 -2.60 26.78 4.80
CA GLU A 202 -2.92 25.93 5.96
C GLU A 202 -2.31 24.53 5.79
N PHE A 203 -2.51 23.91 4.64
CA PHE A 203 -1.92 22.62 4.29
C PHE A 203 -0.39 22.65 4.40
N GLN A 204 0.26 23.72 3.92
CA GLN A 204 1.71 23.93 4.06
C GLN A 204 2.16 23.95 5.52
N LYS A 205 1.43 24.63 6.40
CA LYS A 205 1.77 24.67 7.84
C LYS A 205 1.74 23.26 8.44
N THR A 206 0.67 22.52 8.18
CA THR A 206 0.52 21.13 8.68
C THR A 206 1.59 20.21 8.09
N ALA A 207 1.87 20.32 6.78
CA ALA A 207 2.92 19.55 6.12
C ALA A 207 4.32 19.84 6.70
N ASN A 208 4.62 21.10 7.01
CA ASN A 208 5.89 21.50 7.63
C ASN A 208 6.00 20.94 9.07
N ALA A 209 4.94 21.00 9.85
CA ALA A 209 4.92 20.45 11.20
C ALA A 209 5.11 18.94 11.20
N THR A 210 4.39 18.22 10.35
CA THR A 210 4.51 16.77 10.19
C THR A 210 5.89 16.36 9.69
N SER A 211 6.47 17.10 8.74
CA SER A 211 7.83 16.85 8.24
C SER A 211 8.88 16.95 9.34
N LYS A 212 8.78 17.97 10.22
CA LYS A 212 9.66 18.10 11.39
C LYS A 212 9.50 16.93 12.36
N ALA A 213 8.26 16.52 12.65
CA ALA A 213 8.00 15.36 13.52
C ALA A 213 8.57 14.07 12.92
N VAL A 214 8.44 13.85 11.61
CA VAL A 214 9.02 12.71 10.90
C VAL A 214 10.54 12.72 10.97
N HIS A 215 11.19 13.87 10.79
CA HIS A 215 12.65 13.95 10.89
C HIS A 215 13.15 13.55 12.30
N LEU A 216 12.48 14.04 13.34
CA LEU A 216 12.78 13.65 14.73
C LEU A 216 12.50 12.16 14.97
N LEU A 217 11.35 11.64 14.49
CA LEU A 217 11.01 10.22 14.61
C LEU A 217 12.06 9.34 13.93
N LYS A 218 12.46 9.68 12.71
CA LYS A 218 13.50 8.94 11.97
C LYS A 218 14.80 8.87 12.77
N ARG A 219 15.24 9.99 13.32
CA ARG A 219 16.44 10.03 14.16
C ARG A 219 16.31 9.13 15.37
N SER A 220 15.22 9.26 16.15
CA SER A 220 14.98 8.46 17.35
C SER A 220 14.90 6.96 17.06
N VAL A 221 14.26 6.56 15.95
CA VAL A 221 14.14 5.16 15.54
C VAL A 221 15.48 4.58 15.09
N LEU A 222 16.32 5.36 14.40
CA LEU A 222 17.66 4.91 13.96
C LEU A 222 18.66 4.86 15.11
N GLU A 223 18.50 5.67 16.15
CA GLU A 223 19.31 5.64 17.38
C GLU A 223 18.89 4.49 18.31
N GLU A 224 17.69 3.92 18.18
CA GLU A 224 17.20 2.81 18.99
C GLU A 224 17.77 1.46 18.51
N SER A 225 18.82 1.01 19.18
CA SER A 225 19.58 -0.19 18.80
C SER A 225 18.76 -1.49 18.82
N GLN A 226 17.71 -1.57 19.65
CA GLN A 226 16.84 -2.73 19.73
C GLN A 226 16.02 -2.92 18.44
N ILE A 227 15.55 -1.84 17.81
CA ILE A 227 14.82 -1.89 16.55
C ILE A 227 15.72 -2.47 15.46
N GLN A 228 16.95 -1.95 15.33
CA GLN A 228 17.91 -2.47 14.36
C GLN A 228 18.20 -3.95 14.59
N LYS A 229 18.51 -4.35 15.82
CA LYS A 229 18.83 -5.74 16.15
C LYS A 229 17.69 -6.70 15.84
N ARG A 230 16.45 -6.29 16.10
CA ARG A 230 15.26 -7.13 15.87
C ARG A 230 14.89 -7.26 14.39
N LEU A 231 15.24 -6.29 13.54
CA LEU A 231 14.88 -6.28 12.14
C LEU A 231 16.01 -6.74 11.20
N THR A 232 17.24 -6.73 11.66
CA THR A 232 18.40 -7.16 10.86
C THR A 232 18.42 -8.66 10.69
N GLY A 233 18.55 -9.11 9.43
CA GLY A 233 18.72 -10.52 9.07
C GLY A 233 17.44 -11.35 9.07
N ILE A 234 16.28 -10.77 9.39
CA ILE A 234 14.99 -11.48 9.34
C ILE A 234 14.23 -11.21 8.04
N GLY A 235 13.50 -12.22 7.54
CA GLY A 235 12.71 -12.11 6.33
C GLY A 235 13.55 -11.71 5.12
N VAL A 236 14.71 -12.32 4.96
CA VAL A 236 15.62 -12.04 3.86
C VAL A 236 15.10 -12.66 2.57
N ILE A 237 15.08 -11.89 1.50
CA ILE A 237 14.84 -12.39 0.15
C ILE A 237 15.95 -11.91 -0.77
N ASN A 238 16.48 -12.80 -1.61
CA ASN A 238 17.47 -12.43 -2.60
C ASN A 238 16.83 -11.82 -3.85
N LYS A 239 17.65 -11.18 -4.68
CA LYS A 239 17.25 -10.48 -5.88
C LYS A 239 16.50 -11.38 -6.87
N GLU A 240 16.98 -12.61 -7.07
CA GLU A 240 16.42 -13.57 -8.05
C GLU A 240 15.01 -13.99 -7.63
N ASN A 241 14.85 -14.36 -6.37
CA ASN A 241 13.54 -14.73 -5.82
C ASN A 241 12.57 -13.54 -5.81
N ALA A 242 13.03 -12.34 -5.47
CA ALA A 242 12.19 -11.15 -5.51
C ALA A 242 11.63 -10.89 -6.93
N LEU A 243 12.46 -11.03 -7.96
CA LEU A 243 12.03 -10.91 -9.35
C LEU A 243 11.09 -12.05 -9.78
N SER A 244 11.38 -13.30 -9.39
CA SER A 244 10.54 -14.47 -9.76
C SER A 244 9.14 -14.40 -9.16
N PHE A 245 8.96 -13.81 -7.98
CA PHE A 245 7.65 -13.55 -7.38
C PHE A 245 6.96 -12.29 -7.93
N GLY A 246 7.61 -11.49 -8.79
CA GLY A 246 7.06 -10.24 -9.30
C GLY A 246 6.94 -9.15 -8.22
N ILE A 247 7.81 -9.19 -7.21
CA ILE A 247 7.88 -8.19 -6.14
C ILE A 247 8.36 -6.86 -6.73
N THR A 248 7.75 -5.76 -6.27
CA THR A 248 8.09 -4.38 -6.65
C THR A 248 8.21 -3.50 -5.41
N GLY A 249 8.47 -2.21 -5.60
CA GLY A 249 8.47 -1.22 -4.53
C GLY A 249 9.56 -1.41 -3.47
N PRO A 250 9.30 -1.03 -2.19
CA PRO A 250 10.28 -1.10 -1.12
C PRO A 250 10.88 -2.49 -0.90
N CYS A 251 10.11 -3.57 -1.12
CA CYS A 251 10.59 -4.94 -0.99
C CYS A 251 11.65 -5.27 -2.05
N LEU A 252 11.45 -4.86 -3.30
CA LEU A 252 12.41 -5.04 -4.38
C LEU A 252 13.64 -4.13 -4.20
N ARG A 253 13.43 -2.88 -3.81
CA ARG A 253 14.51 -1.92 -3.56
C ARG A 253 15.41 -2.35 -2.38
N ALA A 254 14.86 -3.09 -1.42
CA ALA A 254 15.65 -3.69 -0.33
C ALA A 254 16.66 -4.74 -0.83
N CYS A 255 16.42 -5.35 -1.99
CA CYS A 255 17.31 -6.32 -2.64
C CYS A 255 18.32 -5.70 -3.62
N GLY A 256 18.43 -4.36 -3.66
CA GLY A 256 19.40 -3.65 -4.51
C GLY A 256 18.91 -3.29 -5.90
N ILE A 257 17.62 -3.47 -6.21
CA ILE A 257 17.04 -3.09 -7.50
C ILE A 257 16.34 -1.75 -7.37
N GLY A 258 16.88 -0.73 -8.04
CA GLY A 258 16.38 0.63 -8.00
C GLY A 258 15.25 0.91 -9.00
N ASP A 259 14.27 0.00 -9.11
CA ASP A 259 13.09 0.21 -9.94
C ASP A 259 12.02 1.01 -9.20
N ASP A 260 11.52 2.06 -9.88
CA ASP A 260 10.48 2.95 -9.40
C ASP A 260 9.82 3.65 -10.58
N LEU A 261 8.53 3.42 -10.75
CA LEU A 261 7.77 3.91 -11.90
C LEU A 261 7.70 5.44 -11.98
N ARG A 262 7.85 6.13 -10.88
CA ARG A 262 7.92 7.60 -10.85
C ARG A 262 9.11 8.15 -11.65
N LYS A 263 10.14 7.33 -11.84
CA LYS A 263 11.35 7.67 -12.58
C LYS A 263 11.46 6.92 -13.91
N SER A 264 11.17 5.60 -13.93
CA SER A 264 11.31 4.76 -15.14
C SER A 264 10.19 5.01 -16.14
N HIS A 265 8.96 5.26 -15.68
CA HIS A 265 7.76 5.52 -16.50
C HIS A 265 6.95 6.66 -15.87
N PRO A 266 7.43 7.91 -15.90
CA PRO A 266 6.78 9.03 -15.25
C PRO A 266 5.34 9.21 -15.72
N TYR A 267 4.43 9.40 -14.79
CA TYR A 267 3.03 9.71 -15.02
C TYR A 267 2.68 11.04 -14.33
N PHE A 268 1.60 11.68 -14.75
CA PHE A 268 1.29 13.05 -14.37
C PHE A 268 2.53 13.95 -14.60
N ASN A 269 2.89 14.74 -13.62
CA ASN A 269 4.04 15.67 -13.71
C ASN A 269 5.27 15.22 -12.90
N TYR A 270 5.46 13.91 -12.61
CA TYR A 270 6.64 13.45 -11.83
C TYR A 270 7.98 13.83 -12.46
N PHE A 271 8.03 13.94 -13.78
CA PHE A 271 9.25 14.37 -14.48
C PHE A 271 9.81 15.69 -13.94
N SER A 272 8.93 16.65 -13.57
CA SER A 272 9.33 17.95 -13.03
C SER A 272 9.89 17.89 -11.60
N TYR A 273 9.60 16.84 -10.85
CA TYR A 273 9.94 16.75 -9.42
C TYR A 273 11.09 15.80 -9.10
N ALA A 274 11.55 14.99 -10.07
CA ALA A 274 12.71 14.11 -10.00
C ALA A 274 12.82 13.32 -8.69
N PRO A 275 11.97 12.28 -8.45
CA PRO A 275 11.97 11.52 -7.22
C PRO A 275 13.33 10.83 -6.98
N THR A 276 13.79 10.86 -5.73
CA THR A 276 15.01 10.16 -5.31
C THR A 276 14.68 8.71 -4.99
N ILE A 277 15.44 7.77 -5.56
CA ILE A 277 15.27 6.35 -5.37
C ILE A 277 16.30 5.83 -4.37
N PHE A 278 15.83 5.13 -3.35
CA PHE A 278 16.68 4.52 -2.32
C PHE A 278 16.72 3.02 -2.48
N THR A 279 17.91 2.44 -2.37
CA THR A 279 18.13 0.98 -2.40
C THR A 279 18.93 0.54 -1.19
N GLN A 280 18.76 -0.71 -0.80
CA GLN A 280 19.58 -1.45 0.15
C GLN A 280 20.04 -2.75 -0.53
N LYS A 281 20.85 -3.58 0.11
CA LYS A 281 21.38 -4.80 -0.49
C LYS A 281 21.04 -6.09 0.25
N ASP A 282 20.67 -5.96 1.54
CA ASP A 282 20.55 -7.11 2.43
C ASP A 282 19.20 -7.85 2.27
N GLY A 283 18.19 -7.23 1.65
CA GLY A 283 16.88 -7.83 1.41
C GLY A 283 16.07 -8.18 2.67
N ASP A 284 16.51 -7.72 3.85
CA ASP A 284 15.92 -8.01 5.15
C ASP A 284 14.85 -6.98 5.59
N ALA A 285 14.22 -7.22 6.72
CA ALA A 285 13.20 -6.31 7.27
C ALA A 285 13.79 -4.93 7.62
N TRP A 286 15.05 -4.87 8.10
CA TRP A 286 15.71 -3.60 8.40
C TRP A 286 15.95 -2.76 7.13
N SER A 287 16.33 -3.38 6.04
CA SER A 287 16.50 -2.73 4.75
C SER A 287 15.18 -2.14 4.23
N ARG A 288 14.08 -2.91 4.30
CA ARG A 288 12.73 -2.42 3.97
C ARG A 288 12.30 -1.26 4.85
N PHE A 289 12.60 -1.32 6.14
CA PHE A 289 12.29 -0.28 7.12
C PHE A 289 13.06 1.02 6.81
N LYS A 290 14.37 0.94 6.55
CA LYS A 290 15.21 2.10 6.17
C LYS A 290 14.75 2.77 4.88
N ILE A 291 14.38 1.97 3.88
CA ILE A 291 13.86 2.52 2.60
C ILE A 291 12.61 3.36 2.86
N ARG A 292 11.64 2.84 3.64
CA ARG A 292 10.41 3.60 3.96
C ARG A 292 10.71 4.91 4.68
N LEU A 293 11.62 4.92 5.64
CA LEU A 293 12.04 6.15 6.33
C LEU A 293 12.61 7.19 5.36
N ASN A 294 13.43 6.75 4.40
CA ASN A 294 14.03 7.64 3.41
C ASN A 294 13.00 8.13 2.38
N GLU A 295 12.10 7.26 1.96
CA GLU A 295 11.04 7.62 1.01
C GLU A 295 10.05 8.62 1.60
N ILE A 296 9.76 8.58 2.90
CA ILE A 296 8.91 9.60 3.55
C ILE A 296 9.56 10.99 3.44
N GLU A 297 10.85 11.12 3.73
CA GLU A 297 11.54 12.42 3.61
C GLU A 297 11.60 12.90 2.16
N ALA A 298 11.87 12.00 1.21
CA ALA A 298 11.85 12.34 -0.21
C ALA A 298 10.46 12.80 -0.67
N SER A 299 9.40 12.14 -0.18
CA SER A 299 8.01 12.53 -0.45
C SER A 299 7.70 13.92 0.10
N PHE A 300 8.14 14.26 1.32
CA PHE A 300 7.99 15.63 1.84
C PHE A 300 8.72 16.66 1.00
N ASN A 301 9.90 16.35 0.46
CA ASN A 301 10.62 17.24 -0.44
C ASN A 301 9.83 17.50 -1.73
N ILE A 302 9.17 16.48 -2.28
CA ILE A 302 8.29 16.63 -3.45
C ILE A 302 7.05 17.45 -3.08
N VAL A 303 6.39 17.14 -1.95
CA VAL A 303 5.24 17.88 -1.42
C VAL A 303 5.56 19.37 -1.30
N GLN A 304 6.72 19.76 -0.76
CA GLN A 304 7.13 21.16 -0.62
C GLN A 304 7.31 21.84 -1.98
N LYS A 305 7.92 21.17 -2.95
CA LYS A 305 8.08 21.69 -4.32
C LYS A 305 6.73 21.93 -5.00
N ILE A 306 5.80 20.96 -4.85
CA ILE A 306 4.45 21.08 -5.41
C ILE A 306 3.69 22.24 -4.75
N ILE A 307 3.71 22.35 -3.42
CA ILE A 307 3.07 23.46 -2.70
C ILE A 307 3.61 24.81 -3.19
N HIS A 308 4.94 24.90 -3.37
CA HIS A 308 5.56 26.14 -3.88
C HIS A 308 5.08 26.48 -5.29
N ALA A 309 5.00 25.50 -6.19
CA ALA A 309 4.48 25.68 -7.55
C ALA A 309 3.01 26.13 -7.53
N LEU A 310 2.16 25.44 -6.75
CA LEU A 310 0.75 25.80 -6.60
C LEU A 310 0.57 27.24 -6.07
N LEU A 311 1.34 27.65 -5.07
CA LEU A 311 1.27 29.02 -4.51
C LEU A 311 1.72 30.11 -5.49
N GLN A 312 2.62 29.79 -6.43
CA GLN A 312 3.05 30.76 -7.46
C GLN A 312 1.98 30.92 -8.54
N GLU A 313 1.36 29.83 -8.98
CA GLU A 313 0.34 29.87 -10.04
C GLU A 313 -0.98 30.51 -9.56
N ILE A 314 -1.31 30.36 -8.28
CA ILE A 314 -2.53 30.95 -7.66
C ILE A 314 -2.41 32.45 -7.38
N LYS A 315 -1.23 33.05 -7.40
CA LYS A 315 -1.05 34.49 -7.15
C LYS A 315 -1.89 35.40 -8.06
N ASN A 316 -2.31 34.89 -9.23
CA ASN A 316 -3.05 35.65 -10.25
C ASN A 316 -4.56 35.30 -10.31
N ALA A 317 -5.03 34.37 -9.48
CA ALA A 317 -6.43 33.97 -9.42
C ALA A 317 -6.79 33.52 -8.00
N ASP A 318 -7.77 34.17 -7.37
CA ASP A 318 -8.26 33.75 -6.05
C ASP A 318 -8.94 32.39 -6.07
N LEU A 319 -9.25 31.90 -7.27
CA LEU A 319 -9.95 30.65 -7.50
C LEU A 319 -9.33 29.91 -8.70
N ILE A 320 -8.81 28.70 -8.47
CA ILE A 320 -8.45 27.80 -9.57
C ILE A 320 -9.65 26.91 -9.85
N SER A 321 -10.39 27.25 -10.89
CA SER A 321 -11.38 26.35 -11.48
C SER A 321 -10.69 25.49 -12.52
N ILE A 322 -10.61 24.18 -12.28
CA ILE A 322 -10.11 23.22 -13.24
C ILE A 322 -11.32 22.69 -14.01
N PRO A 323 -11.35 22.83 -15.35
CA PRO A 323 -12.52 22.40 -16.13
C PRO A 323 -12.76 20.91 -15.94
N ASN A 324 -13.98 20.56 -15.56
CA ASN A 324 -14.44 19.17 -15.59
C ASN A 324 -14.85 18.82 -17.02
N MET A 325 -14.00 18.08 -17.72
CA MET A 325 -14.24 17.72 -19.13
C MET A 325 -15.39 16.71 -19.29
N PHE A 326 -15.75 15.99 -18.22
CA PHE A 326 -16.80 14.96 -18.25
C PHE A 326 -18.23 15.52 -18.05
N GLU A 327 -18.37 16.75 -17.50
CA GLU A 327 -19.65 17.43 -17.32
C GLU A 327 -20.12 18.18 -18.55
N GLN A 328 -19.24 18.43 -19.53
CA GLN A 328 -19.56 19.27 -20.71
C GLN A 328 -20.16 18.50 -21.89
N GLY A 329 -20.40 17.21 -21.78
CA GLY A 329 -21.01 16.40 -22.84
C GLY A 329 -22.07 15.43 -22.30
N ASP A 330 -23.05 15.10 -23.14
CA ASP A 330 -24.06 14.04 -22.90
C ASP A 330 -23.45 12.61 -22.83
N ALA A 331 -22.13 12.51 -22.67
CA ALA A 331 -21.39 11.27 -22.74
C ALA A 331 -21.43 10.51 -21.41
N HIS A 332 -22.50 9.81 -21.16
CA HIS A 332 -22.52 8.74 -20.15
C HIS A 332 -21.71 7.51 -20.57
N SER A 333 -21.25 7.43 -21.84
CA SER A 333 -20.54 6.29 -22.40
C SER A 333 -19.07 6.63 -22.73
N VAL A 334 -18.19 5.65 -22.52
CA VAL A 334 -16.77 5.72 -22.88
C VAL A 334 -16.57 4.94 -24.19
N PRO A 335 -15.85 5.48 -25.19
CA PRO A 335 -15.65 4.80 -26.45
C PRO A 335 -15.01 3.41 -26.27
N PRO A 336 -15.24 2.46 -27.20
CA PRO A 336 -14.59 1.18 -27.14
C PRO A 336 -13.06 1.33 -27.15
N GLY A 337 -12.41 0.64 -26.21
CA GLY A 337 -10.95 0.71 -26.07
C GLY A 337 -10.46 -0.09 -24.86
N MET A 338 -9.15 -0.28 -24.79
CA MET A 338 -8.47 -0.92 -23.66
C MET A 338 -7.19 -0.15 -23.36
N GLU A 339 -7.06 0.28 -22.10
CA GLU A 339 -5.87 0.97 -21.63
C GLU A 339 -5.43 0.47 -20.25
N THR A 340 -4.14 0.55 -20.02
CA THR A 340 -3.53 0.20 -18.74
C THR A 340 -2.75 1.40 -18.19
N SER A 341 -3.02 1.77 -16.95
CA SER A 341 -2.17 2.69 -16.21
C SER A 341 -1.26 1.93 -15.25
N HIS A 342 -0.08 2.50 -15.02
CA HIS A 342 0.89 2.03 -14.05
C HIS A 342 1.21 3.17 -13.09
N ILE A 343 1.10 2.91 -11.79
CA ILE A 343 1.39 3.88 -10.73
C ILE A 343 2.30 3.23 -9.69
N GLU A 344 3.31 3.94 -9.25
CA GLU A 344 4.08 3.55 -8.06
C GLU A 344 3.27 3.86 -6.80
N SER A 345 2.53 2.88 -6.30
CA SER A 345 1.86 2.96 -5.00
C SER A 345 2.91 2.88 -3.87
N PRO A 346 2.56 3.15 -2.61
CA PRO A 346 3.53 3.06 -1.51
C PRO A 346 4.26 1.72 -1.40
N GLU A 347 3.60 0.62 -1.76
CA GLU A 347 4.16 -0.74 -1.67
C GLU A 347 4.68 -1.28 -3.01
N GLY A 348 4.61 -0.49 -4.09
CA GLY A 348 5.15 -0.84 -5.40
C GLY A 348 4.17 -0.63 -6.53
N GLU A 349 4.39 -1.32 -7.63
CA GLU A 349 3.62 -1.18 -8.85
C GLU A 349 2.15 -1.58 -8.69
N LEU A 350 1.28 -0.62 -8.92
CA LEU A 350 -0.16 -0.79 -9.13
C LEU A 350 -0.44 -0.63 -10.62
N ALA A 351 -1.07 -1.62 -11.25
CA ALA A 351 -1.52 -1.50 -12.62
C ALA A 351 -3.04 -1.73 -12.70
N ILE A 352 -3.72 -0.85 -13.44
CA ILE A 352 -5.17 -0.91 -13.64
C ILE A 352 -5.44 -0.95 -15.13
N THR A 353 -6.01 -2.05 -15.61
CA THR A 353 -6.46 -2.22 -17.00
C THR A 353 -7.97 -2.06 -17.06
N ILE A 354 -8.43 -1.19 -17.92
CA ILE A 354 -9.85 -0.95 -18.18
C ILE A 354 -10.17 -1.32 -19.61
N VAL A 355 -11.28 -2.02 -19.82
CA VAL A 355 -11.85 -2.31 -21.15
C VAL A 355 -13.22 -1.67 -21.24
N SER A 356 -13.44 -0.87 -22.27
CA SER A 356 -14.73 -0.31 -22.62
C SER A 356 -15.25 -0.91 -23.93
N ASN A 357 -16.56 -1.16 -24.00
CA ASN A 357 -17.26 -1.60 -25.21
C ASN A 357 -18.26 -0.53 -25.73
N GLY A 358 -18.11 0.71 -25.32
CA GLY A 358 -18.99 1.82 -25.73
C GLY A 358 -20.21 2.02 -24.85
N LYS A 359 -20.33 1.32 -23.72
CA LYS A 359 -21.45 1.46 -22.77
C LYS A 359 -21.14 2.45 -21.66
N ASP A 360 -22.11 2.69 -20.80
CA ASP A 360 -22.07 3.56 -19.63
C ASP A 360 -21.36 2.96 -18.40
N VAL A 361 -20.92 1.68 -18.53
CA VAL A 361 -20.20 0.93 -17.49
C VAL A 361 -18.98 0.24 -18.11
N PRO A 362 -17.94 -0.07 -17.31
CA PRO A 362 -16.82 -0.89 -17.77
C PRO A 362 -17.27 -2.26 -18.28
N TYR A 363 -16.70 -2.70 -19.40
CA TYR A 363 -16.85 -4.09 -19.85
C TYR A 363 -16.00 -5.02 -18.97
N ARG A 364 -14.78 -4.60 -18.62
CA ARG A 364 -13.89 -5.34 -17.73
C ARG A 364 -12.92 -4.38 -17.03
N VAL A 365 -12.65 -4.66 -15.78
CA VAL A 365 -11.55 -4.04 -15.02
C VAL A 365 -10.65 -5.14 -14.48
N ARG A 366 -9.34 -4.97 -14.63
CA ARG A 366 -8.32 -5.85 -14.06
C ARG A 366 -7.34 -5.01 -13.26
N ILE A 367 -7.01 -5.47 -12.04
CA ILE A 367 -6.17 -4.71 -11.12
C ILE A 367 -5.03 -5.59 -10.62
N ARG A 368 -3.80 -5.19 -10.89
CA ARG A 368 -2.59 -5.74 -10.29
C ARG A 368 -2.21 -4.89 -9.10
N THR A 369 -2.18 -5.48 -7.91
CA THR A 369 -1.76 -4.80 -6.69
C THR A 369 -0.42 -5.35 -6.19
N PRO A 370 0.48 -4.53 -5.64
CA PRO A 370 1.75 -5.01 -5.09
C PRO A 370 1.55 -5.92 -3.87
N SER A 371 0.51 -5.67 -3.06
CA SER A 371 0.19 -6.48 -1.89
C SER A 371 -0.07 -7.94 -2.21
N PHE A 372 -0.68 -8.25 -3.38
CA PHE A 372 -0.91 -9.63 -3.81
C PHE A 372 0.41 -10.40 -4.02
N PHE A 373 1.38 -9.79 -4.70
CA PHE A 373 2.68 -10.40 -4.97
C PHE A 373 3.52 -10.54 -3.70
N ASN A 374 3.47 -9.54 -2.82
CA ASN A 374 4.12 -9.60 -1.52
C ASN A 374 3.51 -10.72 -0.65
N ALA A 375 2.18 -10.90 -0.68
CA ALA A 375 1.50 -11.98 0.04
C ALA A 375 1.83 -13.36 -0.53
N ALA A 376 1.89 -13.51 -1.85
CA ALA A 376 2.30 -14.76 -2.51
C ALA A 376 3.73 -15.16 -2.15
N ALA A 377 4.60 -14.21 -1.84
CA ALA A 377 5.99 -14.45 -1.47
C ALA A 377 6.21 -14.69 0.04
N ILE A 378 5.19 -14.62 0.90
CA ILE A 378 5.35 -14.77 2.36
C ILE A 378 6.10 -16.06 2.72
N SER A 379 5.82 -17.17 2.06
CA SER A 379 6.52 -18.43 2.29
C SER A 379 8.04 -18.34 2.08
N ALA A 380 8.47 -17.57 1.08
CA ALA A 380 9.89 -17.36 0.81
C ALA A 380 10.55 -16.44 1.86
N PHE A 381 9.83 -15.41 2.34
CA PHE A 381 10.31 -14.53 3.40
C PHE A 381 10.40 -15.21 4.77
N LEU A 382 9.56 -16.22 5.02
CA LEU A 382 9.52 -16.96 6.29
C LEU A 382 10.49 -18.13 6.34
N LYS A 383 11.12 -18.52 5.23
CA LYS A 383 12.03 -19.66 5.19
C LYS A 383 13.21 -19.44 6.17
N ASN A 384 13.44 -20.41 7.07
CA ASN A 384 14.43 -20.39 8.14
C ASN A 384 14.25 -19.25 9.17
N ALA A 385 13.11 -18.57 9.19
CA ALA A 385 12.81 -17.55 10.21
C ALA A 385 12.52 -18.22 11.56
N ASP A 386 12.84 -17.53 12.66
CA ASP A 386 12.34 -17.90 13.98
C ASP A 386 10.84 -17.60 14.07
N ILE A 387 10.09 -18.44 14.78
CA ILE A 387 8.64 -18.27 14.98
C ILE A 387 8.31 -16.90 15.59
N ASP A 388 9.17 -16.38 16.47
CA ASP A 388 8.99 -15.09 17.13
C ASP A 388 9.15 -13.89 16.18
N ASP A 389 9.71 -14.09 14.98
CA ASP A 389 9.94 -13.06 13.98
C ASP A 389 8.86 -12.99 12.89
N ILE A 390 7.97 -13.99 12.81
CA ILE A 390 6.95 -14.10 11.75
C ILE A 390 6.14 -12.83 11.58
N VAL A 391 5.63 -12.28 12.69
CA VAL A 391 4.78 -11.07 12.67
C VAL A 391 5.56 -9.87 12.16
N LEU A 392 6.81 -9.68 12.61
CA LEU A 392 7.69 -8.59 12.16
C LEU A 392 8.02 -8.70 10.68
N ILE A 393 8.27 -9.93 10.20
CA ILE A 393 8.53 -10.19 8.78
C ILE A 393 7.32 -9.80 7.96
N ILE A 394 6.11 -10.30 8.29
CA ILE A 394 4.88 -10.02 7.54
C ILE A 394 4.56 -8.52 7.56
N LEU A 395 4.67 -7.84 8.72
CA LEU A 395 4.48 -6.39 8.81
C LEU A 395 5.45 -5.62 7.92
N SER A 396 6.72 -6.07 7.86
CA SER A 396 7.74 -5.40 7.04
C SER A 396 7.43 -5.41 5.55
N LEU A 397 6.55 -6.32 5.08
CA LEU A 397 6.14 -6.39 3.67
C LEU A 397 5.14 -5.29 3.30
N GLY A 398 4.47 -4.67 4.28
CA GLY A 398 3.54 -3.57 4.05
C GLY A 398 2.23 -3.97 3.38
N ILE A 399 1.83 -5.22 3.48
CA ILE A 399 0.66 -5.76 2.80
C ILE A 399 -0.64 -5.11 3.30
N THR A 400 -1.52 -4.78 2.37
CA THR A 400 -2.91 -4.38 2.64
C THR A 400 -3.85 -5.52 2.22
N GLY A 401 -4.58 -6.11 3.17
CA GLY A 401 -5.37 -7.33 2.94
C GLY A 401 -6.43 -7.20 1.85
N LEU A 402 -7.16 -6.07 1.80
CA LEU A 402 -8.15 -5.84 0.75
C LEU A 402 -7.54 -5.76 -0.66
N GLU A 403 -6.30 -5.29 -0.80
CA GLU A 403 -5.57 -5.32 -2.08
C GLU A 403 -5.21 -6.74 -2.50
N VAL A 404 -4.99 -7.64 -1.54
CA VAL A 404 -4.69 -9.05 -1.81
C VAL A 404 -5.92 -9.75 -2.37
N ASP A 405 -7.08 -9.50 -1.76
CA ASP A 405 -8.32 -10.26 -1.95
C ASP A 405 -9.36 -9.50 -2.83
N ARG A 406 -8.95 -8.62 -3.71
CA ARG A 406 -9.75 -7.77 -4.60
C ARG A 406 -10.77 -8.51 -5.49
#